data_1c0d6b3cddec7eb965c3a5e8f5966897
#
_entry.id   1c0d6b3cddec7eb965c3a5e8f5966897
#
_cell.length_a   1.000
_cell.length_b   1.000
_cell.length_c   1.000
_cell.angle_alpha   90.00
_cell.angle_beta   90.00
_cell.angle_gamma   90.00
#
_symmetry.space_group_name_H-M   'P 1'
#
loop_
_entity.id
_entity.type
_entity.pdbx_description
1 polymer ?
#
loop_
_entity_poly.entity_id
_entity_poly.type
_entity_poly.pdbx_seq_one_letter_code
_entity_poly.pdbx_strand_id
1 'polypeptide(L)'
;ITGTNGKTTTVTLLYRLFTTLGYSCGLLSTIANYVGTKGSEAVNTTSDPLTINSLLSEMVNAGCEYCFMEVSSIGVEQERIAGLKFKVGIFSNLTHDHLDYHKTFAEYLRCKKLFFDQLPQDAYAITNMDDRNGMVMVQNTKAKVVTYSLRSIADHTCRIVEQSFEGMLLRMDSRESWTPLIGQHNAYNLLAIHTTAMVLGADEEETLIALSTLRPAPGRLENMRGPKDISVIIDYAHTPDALENVLKTL
;
A
#
# COMPACT_ATOMS: atom_id res chain seq x y z
N ILE A 1 3.21 -4.15 3.19
CA ILE A 1 1.85 -3.71 3.50
C ILE A 1 0.91 -4.90 3.68
N THR A 2 0.00 -4.81 4.64
CA THR A 2 -1.15 -5.72 4.79
C THR A 2 -2.46 -4.92 4.92
N GLY A 3 -3.59 -5.59 4.68
CA GLY A 3 -4.94 -5.04 4.75
C GLY A 3 -5.87 -5.81 3.82
N THR A 4 -7.15 -5.48 3.80
CA THR A 4 -8.09 -6.05 2.83
C THR A 4 -7.87 -5.40 1.48
N ASN A 5 -8.00 -4.09 1.38
CA ASN A 5 -7.90 -3.30 0.16
C ASN A 5 -6.66 -2.39 0.17
N GLY A 6 -6.22 -1.94 -1.01
CA GLY A 6 -5.17 -0.94 -1.19
C GLY A 6 -3.73 -1.50 -1.23
N LYS A 7 -3.49 -2.77 -0.92
CA LYS A 7 -2.14 -3.37 -0.90
C LYS A 7 -1.37 -3.16 -2.21
N THR A 8 -1.90 -3.68 -3.31
CA THR A 8 -1.27 -3.62 -4.64
C THR A 8 -1.01 -2.18 -5.08
N THR A 9 -2.01 -1.30 -4.93
CA THR A 9 -1.86 0.11 -5.26
C THR A 9 -0.73 0.74 -4.47
N THR A 10 -0.73 0.56 -3.15
CA THR A 10 0.27 1.20 -2.27
C THR A 10 1.68 0.71 -2.57
N VAL A 11 1.93 -0.61 -2.70
CA VAL A 11 3.30 -1.10 -2.98
C VAL A 11 3.79 -0.72 -4.38
N THR A 12 2.89 -0.75 -5.38
CA THR A 12 3.23 -0.34 -6.75
C THR A 12 3.59 1.14 -6.80
N LEU A 13 2.83 1.98 -6.10
CA LEU A 13 3.10 3.41 -6.05
C LEU A 13 4.32 3.75 -5.19
N LEU A 14 4.59 3.02 -4.11
CA LEU A 14 5.84 3.14 -3.34
C LEU A 14 7.05 2.79 -4.22
N TYR A 15 6.99 1.67 -4.94
CA TYR A 15 8.05 1.29 -5.89
C TYR A 15 8.29 2.40 -6.92
N ARG A 16 7.24 2.95 -7.53
CA ARG A 16 7.34 4.03 -8.51
C ARG A 16 7.87 5.31 -7.88
N LEU A 17 7.37 5.69 -6.71
CA LEU A 17 7.82 6.88 -5.98
C LEU A 17 9.32 6.82 -5.72
N PHE A 18 9.79 5.78 -5.07
CA PHE A 18 11.21 5.65 -4.71
C PHE A 18 12.10 5.51 -5.94
N THR A 19 11.61 4.87 -7.02
CA THR A 19 12.33 4.86 -8.31
C THR A 19 12.41 6.26 -8.90
N THR A 20 11.35 7.07 -8.82
CA THR A 20 11.36 8.48 -9.28
C THR A 20 12.30 9.34 -8.44
N LEU A 21 12.42 9.06 -7.14
CA LEU A 21 13.39 9.70 -6.25
C LEU A 21 14.84 9.24 -6.47
N GLY A 22 15.08 8.34 -7.42
CA GLY A 22 16.43 7.91 -7.83
C GLY A 22 16.94 6.64 -7.17
N TYR A 23 16.14 5.97 -6.33
CA TYR A 23 16.55 4.72 -5.68
C TYR A 23 16.34 3.50 -6.58
N SER A 24 17.23 2.51 -6.47
CA SER A 24 17.01 1.19 -7.08
C SER A 24 16.06 0.38 -6.20
N CYS A 25 14.94 -0.08 -6.75
CA CYS A 25 13.87 -0.71 -5.99
C CYS A 25 13.47 -2.08 -6.53
N GLY A 26 13.01 -2.94 -5.62
CA GLY A 26 12.28 -4.16 -5.92
C GLY A 26 10.81 -4.05 -5.56
N LEU A 27 9.98 -4.87 -6.19
CA LEU A 27 8.55 -4.99 -5.93
C LEU A 27 8.13 -6.45 -5.88
N LEU A 28 7.40 -6.84 -4.85
CA LEU A 28 6.73 -8.13 -4.74
C LEU A 28 5.22 -7.90 -4.55
N SER A 29 4.43 -8.13 -5.59
CA SER A 29 3.00 -7.78 -5.60
C SER A 29 2.13 -8.84 -6.26
N THR A 30 0.83 -8.68 -6.16
CA THR A 30 -0.17 -9.55 -6.80
C THR A 30 -0.08 -9.53 -8.33
N ILE A 31 0.30 -8.40 -8.92
CA ILE A 31 0.24 -8.20 -10.37
C ILE A 31 1.57 -8.46 -11.07
N ALA A 32 2.70 -8.20 -10.41
CA ALA A 32 4.03 -8.40 -10.96
C ALA A 32 5.09 -8.34 -9.86
N ASN A 33 6.23 -8.96 -10.11
CA ASN A 33 7.45 -8.80 -9.33
C ASN A 33 8.48 -8.01 -10.15
N TYR A 34 9.24 -7.13 -9.51
CA TYR A 34 10.32 -6.38 -10.16
C TYR A 34 11.62 -6.51 -9.36
N VAL A 35 12.71 -6.77 -10.08
CA VAL A 35 14.09 -6.64 -9.59
C VAL A 35 14.71 -5.48 -10.35
N GLY A 36 14.86 -4.31 -9.72
CA GLY A 36 15.13 -3.08 -10.44
C GLY A 36 14.03 -2.82 -11.46
N THR A 37 14.38 -2.69 -12.72
CA THR A 37 13.44 -2.49 -13.84
C THR A 37 12.99 -3.80 -14.52
N LYS A 38 13.58 -4.95 -14.15
CA LYS A 38 13.24 -6.25 -14.75
C LYS A 38 11.99 -6.82 -14.10
N GLY A 39 10.88 -6.87 -14.84
CA GLY A 39 9.61 -7.44 -14.39
C GLY A 39 9.49 -8.95 -14.66
N SER A 40 8.72 -9.63 -13.81
CA SER A 40 8.30 -11.01 -13.97
C SER A 40 6.86 -11.18 -13.46
N GLU A 41 6.16 -12.22 -13.92
CA GLU A 41 4.80 -12.52 -13.46
C GLU A 41 4.80 -12.93 -11.98
N ALA A 42 3.75 -12.51 -11.26
CA ALA A 42 3.48 -12.95 -9.91
C ALA A 42 2.42 -14.06 -9.93
N VAL A 43 2.68 -15.16 -9.22
CA VAL A 43 1.73 -16.28 -9.10
C VAL A 43 0.79 -16.08 -7.90
N ASN A 44 1.29 -15.48 -6.84
CA ASN A 44 0.56 -15.23 -5.60
C ASN A 44 0.84 -13.82 -5.08
N THR A 45 -0.12 -13.25 -4.35
CA THR A 45 0.06 -11.96 -3.63
C THR A 45 1.30 -11.97 -2.73
N THR A 46 1.50 -13.07 -2.02
CA THR A 46 2.70 -13.33 -1.23
C THR A 46 3.19 -14.69 -1.66
N SER A 47 4.29 -14.77 -2.38
CA SER A 47 4.87 -15.99 -2.89
C SER A 47 5.33 -16.92 -1.77
N ASP A 48 5.71 -18.14 -2.11
CA ASP A 48 6.32 -19.07 -1.16
C ASP A 48 7.72 -18.57 -0.69
N PRO A 49 8.24 -19.08 0.44
CA PRO A 49 9.47 -18.58 1.03
C PRO A 49 10.69 -18.71 0.13
N LEU A 50 10.78 -19.76 -0.69
CA LEU A 50 11.93 -19.96 -1.58
C LEU A 50 11.93 -18.93 -2.70
N THR A 51 10.78 -18.69 -3.32
CA THR A 51 10.61 -17.68 -4.36
C THR A 51 10.89 -16.27 -3.81
N ILE A 52 10.37 -15.93 -2.62
CA ILE A 52 10.64 -14.62 -1.99
C ILE A 52 12.14 -14.43 -1.77
N ASN A 53 12.82 -15.41 -1.15
CA ASN A 53 14.25 -15.30 -0.84
C ASN A 53 15.11 -15.27 -2.12
N SER A 54 14.73 -16.01 -3.18
CA SER A 54 15.42 -15.93 -4.47
C SER A 54 15.33 -14.53 -5.06
N LEU A 55 14.11 -13.95 -5.12
CA LEU A 55 13.91 -12.60 -5.64
C LEU A 55 14.63 -11.54 -4.80
N LEU A 56 14.61 -11.66 -3.47
CA LEU A 56 15.36 -10.75 -2.59
C LEU A 56 16.87 -10.86 -2.81
N SER A 57 17.40 -12.07 -3.01
CA SER A 57 18.82 -12.28 -3.37
C SER A 57 19.16 -11.64 -4.71
N GLU A 58 18.29 -11.79 -5.72
CA GLU A 58 18.46 -11.11 -7.01
C GLU A 58 18.42 -9.58 -6.87
N MET A 59 17.51 -9.04 -6.03
CA MET A 59 17.44 -7.60 -5.74
C MET A 59 18.74 -7.08 -5.11
N VAL A 60 19.29 -7.81 -4.13
CA VAL A 60 20.57 -7.44 -3.50
C VAL A 60 21.70 -7.44 -4.54
N ASN A 61 21.78 -8.46 -5.39
CA ASN A 61 22.79 -8.56 -6.44
C ASN A 61 22.62 -7.46 -7.50
N ALA A 62 21.41 -6.99 -7.74
CA ALA A 62 21.10 -5.89 -8.65
C ALA A 62 21.29 -4.49 -8.01
N GLY A 63 21.67 -4.43 -6.73
CA GLY A 63 21.86 -3.17 -6.01
C GLY A 63 20.58 -2.47 -5.60
N CYS A 64 19.47 -3.20 -5.43
CA CYS A 64 18.24 -2.60 -4.92
C CYS A 64 18.41 -2.18 -3.45
N GLU A 65 18.05 -0.95 -3.15
CA GLU A 65 18.11 -0.37 -1.81
C GLU A 65 16.82 -0.59 -1.03
N TYR A 66 15.69 -0.71 -1.73
CA TYR A 66 14.36 -0.94 -1.16
C TYR A 66 13.66 -2.10 -1.85
N CYS A 67 12.84 -2.82 -1.11
CA CYS A 67 11.87 -3.77 -1.64
C CYS A 67 10.50 -3.48 -1.01
N PHE A 68 9.50 -3.25 -1.84
CA PHE A 68 8.11 -3.04 -1.44
C PHE A 68 7.32 -4.32 -1.68
N MET A 69 6.63 -4.81 -0.63
CA MET A 69 6.02 -6.13 -0.66
C MET A 69 4.59 -6.13 -0.13
N GLU A 70 3.70 -6.84 -0.82
CA GLU A 70 2.39 -7.20 -0.30
C GLU A 70 2.50 -8.38 0.67
N VAL A 71 1.91 -8.24 1.86
CA VAL A 71 1.82 -9.30 2.87
C VAL A 71 0.37 -9.67 3.10
N SER A 72 -0.06 -10.79 2.53
CA SER A 72 -1.42 -11.33 2.70
C SER A 72 -1.57 -12.03 4.05
N SER A 73 -2.80 -12.11 4.57
CA SER A 73 -3.10 -12.86 5.80
C SER A 73 -2.74 -14.34 5.69
N ILE A 74 -2.99 -14.94 4.52
CA ILE A 74 -2.61 -16.32 4.21
C ILE A 74 -1.08 -16.48 4.21
N GLY A 75 -0.36 -15.49 3.64
CA GLY A 75 1.10 -15.48 3.63
C GLY A 75 1.71 -15.40 5.04
N VAL A 76 1.07 -14.66 5.95
CA VAL A 76 1.49 -14.61 7.36
C VAL A 76 1.20 -15.93 8.06
N GLU A 77 -0.02 -16.45 7.91
CA GLU A 77 -0.45 -17.70 8.56
C GLU A 77 0.36 -18.91 8.11
N GLN A 78 0.72 -18.96 6.83
CA GLN A 78 1.56 -20.01 6.26
C GLN A 78 3.06 -19.76 6.42
N GLU A 79 3.44 -18.78 7.25
CA GLU A 79 4.83 -18.43 7.54
C GLU A 79 5.68 -18.11 6.30
N ARG A 80 5.05 -17.68 5.19
CA ARG A 80 5.76 -17.39 3.93
C ARG A 80 6.78 -16.26 4.05
N ILE A 81 6.64 -15.41 5.06
CA ILE A 81 7.53 -14.29 5.38
C ILE A 81 8.45 -14.56 6.58
N ALA A 82 8.49 -15.82 7.07
CA ALA A 82 9.32 -16.18 8.22
C ALA A 82 10.81 -15.84 7.96
N GLY A 83 11.44 -15.25 8.98
CA GLY A 83 12.83 -14.84 8.91
C GLY A 83 13.10 -13.50 8.21
N LEU A 84 12.14 -12.92 7.50
CA LEU A 84 12.28 -11.60 6.91
C LEU A 84 12.22 -10.50 7.99
N LYS A 85 13.07 -9.48 7.83
CA LYS A 85 13.07 -8.29 8.70
C LYS A 85 12.55 -7.10 7.90
N PHE A 86 11.36 -6.64 8.26
CA PHE A 86 10.74 -5.48 7.63
C PHE A 86 11.15 -4.19 8.36
N LYS A 87 11.56 -3.17 7.62
CA LYS A 87 11.83 -1.83 8.17
C LYS A 87 10.54 -1.05 8.43
N VAL A 88 9.51 -1.30 7.60
CA VAL A 88 8.20 -0.67 7.72
C VAL A 88 7.11 -1.72 7.51
N GLY A 89 6.13 -1.75 8.39
CA GLY A 89 4.86 -2.45 8.22
C GLY A 89 3.73 -1.44 8.07
N ILE A 90 2.89 -1.58 7.04
CA ILE A 90 1.76 -0.67 6.78
C ILE A 90 0.46 -1.43 6.91
N PHE A 91 -0.49 -0.90 7.69
CA PHE A 91 -1.88 -1.36 7.75
C PHE A 91 -2.80 -0.38 7.01
N SER A 92 -3.51 -0.86 6.00
CA SER A 92 -4.45 -0.04 5.23
C SER A 92 -5.88 -0.07 5.81
N ASN A 93 -6.51 -1.24 5.86
CA ASN A 93 -7.88 -1.43 6.34
C ASN A 93 -8.19 -2.91 6.57
N LEU A 94 -9.30 -3.19 7.29
CA LEU A 94 -9.80 -4.54 7.48
C LEU A 94 -11.32 -4.57 7.30
N THR A 95 -11.78 -5.14 6.18
CA THR A 95 -13.18 -5.40 5.86
C THR A 95 -13.43 -6.88 5.67
N HIS A 96 -14.68 -7.30 5.47
CA HIS A 96 -15.02 -8.71 5.26
C HIS A 96 -14.42 -9.23 3.94
N ASP A 97 -13.48 -10.17 4.07
CA ASP A 97 -12.85 -10.87 2.95
C ASP A 97 -12.18 -12.16 3.45
N HIS A 98 -11.90 -13.11 2.55
CA HIS A 98 -11.18 -14.36 2.85
C HIS A 98 -11.77 -15.20 4.01
N LEU A 99 -13.07 -15.10 4.29
CA LEU A 99 -13.73 -15.88 5.37
C LEU A 99 -13.92 -17.34 4.97
N ASP A 100 -13.87 -17.68 3.70
CA ASP A 100 -13.76 -19.04 3.19
C ASP A 100 -12.50 -19.74 3.72
N TYR A 101 -11.39 -19.04 3.80
CA TYR A 101 -10.12 -19.54 4.32
C TYR A 101 -10.03 -19.41 5.84
N HIS A 102 -10.17 -18.21 6.40
CA HIS A 102 -9.95 -17.94 7.83
C HIS A 102 -11.11 -18.35 8.75
N LYS A 103 -12.27 -18.75 8.18
CA LYS A 103 -13.49 -19.18 8.90
C LYS A 103 -14.14 -18.05 9.72
N THR A 104 -13.39 -17.21 10.41
CA THR A 104 -13.91 -16.11 11.23
C THR A 104 -13.16 -14.81 10.99
N PHE A 105 -13.84 -13.68 11.21
CA PHE A 105 -13.23 -12.36 11.16
C PHE A 105 -12.12 -12.18 12.21
N ALA A 106 -12.30 -12.78 13.39
CA ALA A 106 -11.30 -12.74 14.46
C ALA A 106 -9.99 -13.41 14.05
N GLU A 107 -10.06 -14.55 13.35
CA GLU A 107 -8.88 -15.26 12.84
C GLU A 107 -8.20 -14.47 11.72
N TYR A 108 -8.98 -13.88 10.82
CA TYR A 108 -8.47 -13.01 9.77
C TYR A 108 -7.71 -11.80 10.34
N LEU A 109 -8.29 -11.15 11.36
CA LEU A 109 -7.65 -10.06 12.10
C LEU A 109 -6.37 -10.54 12.78
N ARG A 110 -6.41 -11.66 13.49
CA ARG A 110 -5.26 -12.25 14.17
C ARG A 110 -4.09 -12.49 13.22
N CYS A 111 -4.35 -13.10 12.07
CA CYS A 111 -3.31 -13.39 11.08
C CYS A 111 -2.63 -12.11 10.58
N LYS A 112 -3.39 -11.05 10.26
CA LYS A 112 -2.78 -9.77 9.85
C LYS A 112 -2.01 -9.11 10.99
N LYS A 113 -2.53 -9.18 12.22
CA LYS A 113 -1.90 -8.61 13.40
C LYS A 113 -0.53 -9.23 13.69
N LEU A 114 -0.37 -10.55 13.48
CA LEU A 114 0.91 -11.24 13.65
C LEU A 114 2.05 -10.60 12.85
N PHE A 115 1.77 -10.02 11.68
CA PHE A 115 2.78 -9.29 10.92
C PHE A 115 3.36 -8.11 11.70
N PHE A 116 2.51 -7.35 12.41
CA PHE A 116 2.96 -6.22 13.23
C PHE A 116 3.62 -6.66 14.53
N ASP A 117 3.13 -7.75 15.15
CA ASP A 117 3.70 -8.31 16.38
C ASP A 117 5.14 -8.81 16.18
N GLN A 118 5.48 -9.20 14.94
CA GLN A 118 6.80 -9.70 14.55
C GLN A 118 7.77 -8.60 14.09
N LEU A 119 7.33 -7.35 13.95
CA LEU A 119 8.20 -6.26 13.53
C LEU A 119 9.31 -6.01 14.56
N PRO A 120 10.56 -5.79 14.13
CA PRO A 120 11.66 -5.49 15.04
C PRO A 120 11.48 -4.10 15.67
N GLN A 121 12.14 -3.87 16.80
CA GLN A 121 12.02 -2.64 17.59
C GLN A 121 12.48 -1.37 16.84
N ASP A 122 13.41 -1.52 15.90
CA ASP A 122 13.91 -0.43 15.05
C ASP A 122 13.09 -0.20 13.78
N ALA A 123 11.99 -0.95 13.59
CA ALA A 123 11.04 -0.77 12.50
C ALA A 123 9.96 0.27 12.83
N TYR A 124 9.16 0.59 11.81
CA TYR A 124 7.97 1.42 11.92
C TYR A 124 6.72 0.60 11.63
N ALA A 125 5.69 0.78 12.45
CA ALA A 125 4.35 0.24 12.27
C ALA A 125 3.40 1.39 11.91
N ILE A 126 3.12 1.56 10.61
CA ILE A 126 2.25 2.60 10.10
C ILE A 126 0.81 2.07 10.09
N THR A 127 -0.12 2.78 10.73
CA THR A 127 -1.50 2.31 10.87
C THR A 127 -2.54 3.38 10.55
N ASN A 128 -3.62 2.95 9.89
CA ASN A 128 -4.78 3.78 9.58
C ASN A 128 -5.67 3.95 10.82
N MET A 129 -5.71 5.16 11.36
CA MET A 129 -6.53 5.51 12.53
C MET A 129 -8.03 5.52 12.26
N ASP A 130 -8.43 5.67 11.01
CA ASP A 130 -9.85 5.71 10.63
C ASP A 130 -10.45 4.30 10.46
N ASP A 131 -9.63 3.25 10.43
CA ASP A 131 -10.09 1.88 10.54
C ASP A 131 -10.24 1.48 12.01
N ARG A 132 -11.41 0.93 12.37
CA ARG A 132 -11.71 0.51 13.76
C ARG A 132 -10.69 -0.48 14.32
N ASN A 133 -10.00 -1.23 13.46
CA ASN A 133 -8.98 -2.21 13.86
C ASN A 133 -7.56 -1.62 13.81
N GLY A 134 -7.38 -0.37 13.39
CA GLY A 134 -6.08 0.25 13.18
C GLY A 134 -5.18 0.16 14.41
N MET A 135 -5.68 0.60 15.57
CA MET A 135 -4.93 0.52 16.83
C MET A 135 -4.80 -0.92 17.35
N VAL A 136 -5.75 -1.79 17.05
CA VAL A 136 -5.67 -3.21 17.44
C VAL A 136 -4.49 -3.89 16.70
N MET A 137 -4.27 -3.55 15.43
CA MET A 137 -3.16 -4.12 14.64
C MET A 137 -1.80 -3.88 15.27
N VAL A 138 -1.60 -2.71 15.86
CA VAL A 138 -0.28 -2.29 16.40
C VAL A 138 -0.18 -2.42 17.92
N GLN A 139 -1.19 -2.97 18.57
CA GLN A 139 -1.30 -3.02 20.04
C GLN A 139 -0.11 -3.69 20.73
N ASN A 140 0.45 -4.76 20.13
CA ASN A 140 1.53 -5.55 20.73
C ASN A 140 2.87 -5.41 19.99
N THR A 141 2.94 -4.51 19.00
CA THR A 141 4.18 -4.33 18.23
C THR A 141 5.28 -3.73 19.11
N LYS A 142 6.53 -4.12 18.82
CA LYS A 142 7.72 -3.49 19.40
C LYS A 142 8.24 -2.34 18.55
N ALA A 143 7.72 -2.22 17.32
CA ALA A 143 8.11 -1.18 16.36
C ALA A 143 7.57 0.19 16.80
N LYS A 144 8.14 1.25 16.24
CA LYS A 144 7.65 2.62 16.43
C LYS A 144 6.33 2.78 15.68
N VAL A 145 5.25 3.04 16.42
CA VAL A 145 3.93 3.27 15.82
C VAL A 145 3.87 4.67 15.22
N VAL A 146 3.39 4.76 13.98
CA VAL A 146 3.10 6.00 13.27
C VAL A 146 1.68 5.90 12.70
N THR A 147 0.86 6.89 12.98
CA THR A 147 -0.56 6.90 12.63
C THR A 147 -0.82 7.79 11.43
N TYR A 148 -1.80 7.43 10.60
CA TYR A 148 -2.28 8.29 9.53
C TYR A 148 -3.82 8.29 9.46
N SER A 149 -4.40 9.41 9.02
CA SER A 149 -5.86 9.61 9.01
C SER A 149 -6.30 10.70 8.03
N LEU A 150 -7.49 10.50 7.43
CA LEU A 150 -8.22 11.54 6.70
C LEU A 150 -9.28 12.25 7.58
N ARG A 151 -9.64 11.69 8.74
CA ARG A 151 -10.79 12.14 9.55
C ARG A 151 -10.43 12.48 10.99
N SER A 152 -9.42 11.82 11.52
CA SER A 152 -9.03 11.90 12.93
C SER A 152 -7.68 12.61 13.11
N ILE A 153 -7.34 12.97 14.33
CA ILE A 153 -6.00 13.45 14.68
C ILE A 153 -5.04 12.26 14.59
N ALA A 154 -3.95 12.43 13.86
CA ALA A 154 -2.92 11.41 13.64
C ALA A 154 -1.57 12.10 13.45
N ASP A 155 -0.47 11.31 13.41
CA ASP A 155 0.87 11.84 13.13
C ASP A 155 0.95 12.45 11.73
N HIS A 156 0.29 11.82 10.75
CA HIS A 156 0.12 12.35 9.40
C HIS A 156 -1.35 12.41 9.02
N THR A 157 -1.74 13.51 8.39
CA THR A 157 -3.13 13.76 8.01
C THR A 157 -3.26 14.15 6.53
N CYS A 158 -4.41 13.86 5.94
CA CYS A 158 -4.72 14.30 4.59
C CYS A 158 -6.17 14.78 4.49
N ARG A 159 -6.38 15.82 3.68
CA ARG A 159 -7.72 16.27 3.29
C ARG A 159 -7.79 16.35 1.77
N ILE A 160 -8.90 15.88 1.21
CA ILE A 160 -9.24 16.14 -0.18
C ILE A 160 -9.79 17.58 -0.23
N VAL A 161 -9.04 18.48 -0.88
CA VAL A 161 -9.42 19.89 -1.04
C VAL A 161 -10.39 20.01 -2.24
N GLU A 162 -10.03 19.37 -3.35
CA GLU A 162 -10.81 19.31 -4.57
C GLU A 162 -10.68 17.93 -5.21
N GLN A 163 -11.74 17.49 -5.90
CA GLN A 163 -11.73 16.24 -6.67
C GLN A 163 -12.51 16.43 -7.97
N SER A 164 -11.96 15.91 -9.06
CA SER A 164 -12.58 15.79 -10.36
C SER A 164 -12.22 14.43 -11.00
N PHE A 165 -12.73 14.14 -12.19
CA PHE A 165 -12.30 12.97 -12.97
C PHE A 165 -10.84 13.03 -13.45
N GLU A 166 -10.21 14.20 -13.37
CA GLU A 166 -8.81 14.41 -13.80
C GLU A 166 -7.83 14.18 -12.67
N GLY A 167 -8.28 14.23 -11.41
CA GLY A 167 -7.44 14.07 -10.25
C GLY A 167 -8.00 14.70 -8.99
N MET A 168 -7.15 14.78 -7.97
CA MET A 168 -7.46 15.37 -6.67
C MET A 168 -6.38 16.37 -6.27
N LEU A 169 -6.79 17.47 -5.65
CA LEU A 169 -5.92 18.32 -4.85
C LEU A 169 -6.00 17.82 -3.40
N LEU A 170 -4.89 17.35 -2.88
CA LEU A 170 -4.75 16.85 -1.52
C LEU A 170 -3.95 17.82 -0.67
N ARG A 171 -4.39 18.06 0.56
CA ARG A 171 -3.56 18.70 1.58
C ARG A 171 -3.06 17.63 2.53
N MET A 172 -1.77 17.28 2.41
CA MET A 172 -1.06 16.35 3.27
C MET A 172 -0.31 17.15 4.33
N ASP A 173 -0.67 16.92 5.59
CA ASP A 173 -0.24 17.74 6.74
C ASP A 173 -0.48 19.23 6.47
N SER A 174 0.55 20.01 6.18
CA SER A 174 0.44 21.45 5.90
C SER A 174 0.63 21.81 4.41
N ARG A 175 0.92 20.84 3.54
CA ARG A 175 1.28 21.10 2.14
C ARG A 175 0.22 20.57 1.17
N GLU A 176 0.02 21.27 0.08
CA GLU A 176 -0.88 20.85 -0.98
C GLU A 176 -0.11 20.19 -2.13
N SER A 177 -0.66 19.10 -2.63
CA SER A 177 -0.15 18.38 -3.80
C SER A 177 -1.30 17.89 -4.65
N TRP A 178 -1.20 18.10 -5.95
CA TRP A 178 -2.14 17.53 -6.90
C TRP A 178 -1.75 16.08 -7.23
N THR A 179 -2.72 15.26 -7.56
CA THR A 179 -2.51 13.88 -8.01
C THR A 179 -3.53 13.51 -9.09
N PRO A 180 -3.15 12.74 -10.12
CA PRO A 180 -4.10 12.22 -11.11
C PRO A 180 -4.94 11.04 -10.61
N LEU A 181 -4.68 10.54 -9.40
CA LEU A 181 -5.51 9.51 -8.78
C LEU A 181 -6.77 10.15 -8.21
N ILE A 182 -7.89 9.41 -8.27
CA ILE A 182 -9.19 9.86 -7.77
C ILE A 182 -9.72 8.92 -6.69
N GLY A 183 -10.62 9.43 -5.87
CA GLY A 183 -11.34 8.68 -4.84
C GLY A 183 -10.68 8.66 -3.47
N GLN A 184 -11.54 8.67 -2.44
CA GLN A 184 -11.11 8.72 -1.05
C GLN A 184 -10.17 7.57 -0.68
N HIS A 185 -10.39 6.36 -1.22
CA HIS A 185 -9.51 5.21 -0.98
C HIS A 185 -8.09 5.45 -1.51
N ASN A 186 -7.92 6.17 -2.63
CA ASN A 186 -6.61 6.57 -3.13
C ASN A 186 -5.98 7.69 -2.29
N ALA A 187 -6.78 8.58 -1.70
CA ALA A 187 -6.24 9.54 -0.73
C ALA A 187 -5.65 8.83 0.50
N TYR A 188 -6.29 7.76 1.02
CA TYR A 188 -5.70 6.90 2.07
C TYR A 188 -4.42 6.21 1.61
N ASN A 189 -4.41 5.64 0.40
CA ASN A 189 -3.22 4.99 -0.15
C ASN A 189 -2.05 5.98 -0.28
N LEU A 190 -2.31 7.17 -0.84
CA LEU A 190 -1.30 8.21 -1.02
C LEU A 190 -0.78 8.76 0.30
N LEU A 191 -1.64 8.91 1.32
CA LEU A 191 -1.20 9.31 2.64
C LEU A 191 -0.33 8.23 3.30
N ALA A 192 -0.67 6.96 3.19
CA ALA A 192 0.17 5.86 3.66
C ALA A 192 1.54 5.83 2.96
N ILE A 193 1.57 6.14 1.65
CA ILE A 193 2.80 6.26 0.85
C ILE A 193 3.64 7.45 1.32
N HIS A 194 3.03 8.63 1.47
CA HIS A 194 3.68 9.83 2.01
C HIS A 194 4.27 9.57 3.40
N THR A 195 3.46 9.04 4.33
CA THR A 195 3.91 8.65 5.68
C THR A 195 5.11 7.69 5.61
N THR A 196 5.08 6.72 4.70
CA THR A 196 6.19 5.76 4.51
C THR A 196 7.45 6.47 4.03
N ALA A 197 7.33 7.39 3.07
CA ALA A 197 8.47 8.18 2.59
C ALA A 197 9.07 9.03 3.71
N MET A 198 8.25 9.69 4.53
CA MET A 198 8.71 10.50 5.66
C MET A 198 9.45 9.68 6.72
N VAL A 199 8.93 8.51 7.13
CA VAL A 199 9.61 7.67 8.13
C VAL A 199 10.89 7.03 7.59
N LEU A 200 11.04 6.91 6.27
CA LEU A 200 12.26 6.44 5.60
C LEU A 200 13.26 7.59 5.33
N GLY A 201 12.89 8.84 5.65
CA GLY A 201 13.77 10.00 5.56
C GLY A 201 13.88 10.62 4.17
N ALA A 202 12.92 10.36 3.28
CA ALA A 202 12.85 11.04 1.99
C ALA A 202 12.53 12.54 2.17
N ASP A 203 13.01 13.37 1.23
CA ASP A 203 12.66 14.79 1.21
C ASP A 203 11.17 14.98 0.94
N GLU A 204 10.51 15.83 1.73
CA GLU A 204 9.06 16.03 1.64
C GLU A 204 8.66 16.69 0.31
N GLU A 205 9.40 17.70 -0.14
CA GLU A 205 9.08 18.44 -1.35
C GLU A 205 9.26 17.57 -2.59
N GLU A 206 10.38 16.85 -2.69
CA GLU A 206 10.64 15.89 -3.76
C GLU A 206 9.59 14.76 -3.76
N THR A 207 9.18 14.28 -2.57
CA THR A 207 8.12 13.27 -2.41
C THR A 207 6.79 13.78 -2.97
N LEU A 208 6.36 15.00 -2.62
CA LEU A 208 5.10 15.57 -3.11
C LEU A 208 5.12 15.83 -4.61
N ILE A 209 6.25 16.30 -5.16
CA ILE A 209 6.43 16.45 -6.61
C ILE A 209 6.32 15.09 -7.30
N ALA A 210 7.01 14.07 -6.80
CA ALA A 210 6.96 12.74 -7.38
C ALA A 210 5.54 12.13 -7.29
N LEU A 211 4.82 12.30 -6.15
CA LEU A 211 3.44 11.85 -5.99
C LEU A 211 2.49 12.45 -7.05
N SER A 212 2.72 13.69 -7.47
CA SER A 212 1.89 14.35 -8.49
C SER A 212 2.02 13.73 -9.89
N THR A 213 3.07 12.99 -10.14
CA THR A 213 3.33 12.33 -11.42
C THR A 213 2.89 10.86 -11.47
N LEU A 214 2.57 10.27 -10.32
CA LEU A 214 2.21 8.87 -10.22
C LEU A 214 0.90 8.58 -10.96
N ARG A 215 0.86 7.47 -11.67
CA ARG A 215 -0.33 6.95 -12.35
C ARG A 215 -0.90 5.75 -11.58
N PRO A 216 -2.20 5.46 -11.69
CA PRO A 216 -2.80 4.28 -11.10
C PRO A 216 -2.00 3.00 -11.43
N ALA A 217 -2.00 2.04 -10.51
CA ALA A 217 -1.53 0.70 -10.83
C ALA A 217 -2.44 0.06 -11.89
N PRO A 218 -1.93 -0.81 -12.77
CA PRO A 218 -2.75 -1.46 -13.78
C PRO A 218 -3.97 -2.15 -13.16
N GLY A 219 -5.15 -1.94 -13.76
CA GLY A 219 -6.43 -2.47 -13.26
C GLY A 219 -6.87 -1.93 -11.90
N ARG A 220 -6.40 -0.75 -11.48
CA ARG A 220 -6.77 -0.10 -10.21
C ARG A 220 -7.27 1.33 -10.48
N LEU A 221 -8.56 1.47 -10.67
CA LEU A 221 -9.23 2.72 -11.09
C LEU A 221 -8.52 3.35 -12.31
N GLU A 222 -8.10 2.51 -13.23
CA GLU A 222 -7.42 2.92 -14.45
C GLU A 222 -8.44 3.55 -15.41
N ASN A 223 -8.27 4.84 -15.69
CA ASN A 223 -9.16 5.59 -16.56
C ASN A 223 -8.57 5.70 -17.96
N MET A 224 -9.33 5.25 -18.96
CA MET A 224 -9.03 5.40 -20.38
C MET A 224 -10.10 6.26 -21.04
N ARG A 225 -9.69 7.32 -21.74
CA ARG A 225 -10.60 8.12 -22.56
C ARG A 225 -10.78 7.47 -23.93
N GLY A 226 -12.03 7.16 -24.25
CA GLY A 226 -12.45 6.70 -25.57
C GLY A 226 -12.96 7.84 -26.46
N PRO A 227 -13.33 7.55 -27.70
CA PRO A 227 -13.96 8.50 -28.60
C PRO A 227 -15.32 8.98 -28.04
N LYS A 228 -15.76 10.20 -28.42
CA LYS A 228 -17.03 10.80 -28.02
C LYS A 228 -17.18 10.99 -26.50
N ASP A 229 -16.11 11.39 -25.80
CA ASP A 229 -16.08 11.64 -24.35
C ASP A 229 -16.50 10.44 -23.47
N ILE A 230 -16.41 9.23 -24.01
CA ILE A 230 -16.62 8.00 -23.23
C ILE A 230 -15.40 7.79 -22.35
N SER A 231 -15.60 7.64 -21.03
CA SER A 231 -14.56 7.19 -20.10
C SER A 231 -14.77 5.71 -19.78
N VAL A 232 -13.71 4.92 -19.92
CA VAL A 232 -13.68 3.51 -19.52
C VAL A 232 -12.81 3.39 -18.29
N ILE A 233 -13.36 2.80 -17.23
CA ILE A 233 -12.65 2.60 -15.97
C ILE A 233 -12.46 1.11 -15.75
N ILE A 234 -11.22 0.70 -15.52
CA ILE A 234 -10.84 -0.69 -15.23
C ILE A 234 -10.44 -0.76 -13.76
N ASP A 235 -11.12 -1.63 -13.01
CA ASP A 235 -10.81 -1.88 -11.61
C ASP A 235 -10.96 -3.37 -11.25
N TYR A 236 -10.19 -3.81 -10.29
CA TYR A 236 -10.20 -5.18 -9.76
C TYR A 236 -11.17 -5.35 -8.57
N ALA A 237 -12.03 -4.39 -8.29
CA ALA A 237 -13.01 -4.46 -7.21
C ALA A 237 -13.90 -5.70 -7.35
N HIS A 238 -13.82 -6.63 -6.41
CA HIS A 238 -14.55 -7.90 -6.39
C HIS A 238 -15.20 -8.20 -5.04
N THR A 239 -15.06 -7.30 -4.06
CA THR A 239 -15.80 -7.35 -2.79
C THR A 239 -16.85 -6.25 -2.76
N PRO A 240 -17.96 -6.42 -1.98
CA PRO A 240 -19.00 -5.39 -1.88
C PRO A 240 -18.45 -4.00 -1.49
N ASP A 241 -17.57 -3.95 -0.49
CA ASP A 241 -16.93 -2.72 -0.02
C ASP A 241 -16.06 -2.07 -1.11
N ALA A 242 -15.23 -2.86 -1.80
CA ALA A 242 -14.39 -2.35 -2.88
C ALA A 242 -15.21 -1.79 -4.04
N LEU A 243 -16.27 -2.51 -4.45
CA LEU A 243 -17.18 -2.06 -5.52
C LEU A 243 -17.92 -0.78 -5.13
N GLU A 244 -18.42 -0.70 -3.90
CA GLU A 244 -19.07 0.50 -3.37
C GLU A 244 -18.13 1.71 -3.40
N ASN A 245 -16.88 1.55 -2.99
CA ASN A 245 -15.87 2.61 -3.02
C ASN A 245 -15.57 3.09 -4.45
N VAL A 246 -15.45 2.17 -5.41
CA VAL A 246 -15.27 2.53 -6.83
C VAL A 246 -16.48 3.29 -7.34
N LEU A 247 -17.71 2.78 -7.14
CA LEU A 247 -18.94 3.42 -7.63
C LEU A 247 -19.19 4.80 -6.99
N LYS A 248 -18.83 5.00 -5.73
CA LYS A 248 -18.93 6.32 -5.07
C LYS A 248 -17.90 7.32 -5.59
N THR A 249 -16.82 6.83 -6.20
CA THR A 249 -15.76 7.68 -6.75
C THR A 249 -16.13 8.22 -8.13
N LEU A 250 -16.96 7.48 -8.88
CA LEU A 250 -17.46 7.81 -10.22
C LEU A 250 -18.72 8.66 -10.18
#